data_1999904d1b0b215317882eec23eec911
#
_entry.id   1999904d1b0b215317882eec23eec911
#
_cell.length_a   1.000
_cell.length_b   1.000
_cell.length_c   1.000
_cell.angle_alpha   90.00
_cell.angle_beta   90.00
_cell.angle_gamma   90.00
#
_symmetry.space_group_name_H-M   'P 1'
#
loop_
_entity.id
_entity.type
_entity.pdbx_description
1 polymer ?
#
loop_
_entity_poly.entity_id
_entity_poly.type
_entity_poly.pdbx_seq_one_letter_code
_entity_poly.pdbx_strand_id
1 'polypeptide(L)'
;MAFRLPLLTSIFLLFSWLAYGQTLSLKPFKDDLFAYPATLSSENNGAHTVIDYRELRDINARDEVPERRAHAQYVDISVRKMQQDLSLKTDAGSIRHVAVGRTQGAAIIVLYLHGQGGSRKQGVDDFTFGGNFNRIKNLMAGNSGLYLSPDFSDFGDTGAAQITALIGHYAEQSPNAKIFVACGSMGGALCWKLAAHNDMGGRIDGLLLLGSLWDESFFSSPAFKRRVPVFFGQGSKDPVFPVEKQEAFFRSILARSKSYPTRFVRFETGTHGTPIRMTDWRATLNWMLSKAP
;
A
#
# COMPACT_ATOMS: atom_id res chain seq x y z
N MET A 1 -65.43 -49.33 3.35
CA MET A 1 -64.01 -49.27 3.79
C MET A 1 -63.32 -48.14 3.04
N ALA A 2 -63.09 -47.00 3.70
CA ALA A 2 -62.43 -45.83 3.07
C ALA A 2 -61.01 -45.70 3.66
N PHE A 3 -60.05 -45.91 2.83
CA PHE A 3 -58.63 -45.72 3.19
C PHE A 3 -58.30 -44.22 3.16
N ARG A 4 -57.88 -43.64 4.30
CA ARG A 4 -57.31 -42.30 4.39
C ARG A 4 -55.77 -42.40 4.29
N LEU A 5 -55.17 -41.81 3.26
CA LEU A 5 -53.74 -41.59 3.16
C LEU A 5 -53.33 -40.37 4.02
N PRO A 6 -52.29 -40.46 4.82
CA PRO A 6 -51.74 -39.25 5.50
C PRO A 6 -50.85 -38.42 4.54
N LEU A 7 -51.12 -37.12 4.50
CA LEU A 7 -50.36 -36.13 3.78
C LEU A 7 -49.08 -35.81 4.60
N LEU A 8 -47.92 -36.26 4.14
CA LEU A 8 -46.61 -35.90 4.73
C LEU A 8 -46.22 -34.51 4.21
N THR A 9 -46.33 -33.50 5.06
CA THR A 9 -45.87 -32.15 4.79
C THR A 9 -44.35 -32.08 5.12
N SER A 10 -43.50 -32.09 4.09
CA SER A 10 -42.06 -31.91 4.26
C SER A 10 -41.74 -30.42 4.48
N ILE A 11 -41.36 -30.08 5.69
CA ILE A 11 -40.84 -28.73 6.03
C ILE A 11 -39.40 -28.65 5.57
N PHE A 12 -39.17 -27.91 4.48
CA PHE A 12 -37.81 -27.53 4.06
C PHE A 12 -37.33 -26.36 4.93
N LEU A 13 -36.47 -26.64 5.91
CA LEU A 13 -35.74 -25.64 6.65
C LEU A 13 -34.61 -25.08 5.73
N LEU A 14 -34.87 -23.90 5.16
CA LEU A 14 -33.87 -23.10 4.48
C LEU A 14 -32.86 -22.54 5.51
N PHE A 15 -31.74 -23.22 5.72
CA PHE A 15 -30.59 -22.67 6.42
C PHE A 15 -29.94 -21.63 5.52
N SER A 16 -30.26 -20.35 5.71
CA SER A 16 -29.50 -19.25 5.18
C SER A 16 -28.15 -19.23 5.88
N TRP A 17 -27.13 -19.77 5.23
CA TRP A 17 -25.74 -19.57 5.64
C TRP A 17 -25.42 -18.09 5.42
N LEU A 18 -25.39 -17.30 6.49
CA LEU A 18 -24.75 -16.01 6.49
C LEU A 18 -23.26 -16.29 6.25
N ALA A 19 -22.83 -16.18 5.00
CA ALA A 19 -21.42 -16.14 4.66
C ALA A 19 -20.87 -14.85 5.29
N TYR A 20 -20.35 -14.94 6.52
CA TYR A 20 -19.44 -13.93 7.04
C TYR A 20 -18.26 -13.90 6.09
N GLY A 21 -18.23 -12.91 5.20
CA GLY A 21 -17.11 -12.67 4.32
C GLY A 21 -15.87 -12.52 5.21
N GLN A 22 -14.95 -13.49 5.15
CA GLN A 22 -13.67 -13.37 5.85
C GLN A 22 -12.99 -12.09 5.37
N THR A 23 -12.80 -11.15 6.29
CA THR A 23 -12.06 -9.92 5.99
C THR A 23 -10.68 -10.33 5.49
N LEU A 24 -10.32 -9.91 4.29
CA LEU A 24 -9.02 -10.21 3.69
C LEU A 24 -7.91 -9.74 4.65
N SER A 25 -7.04 -10.65 5.02
CA SER A 25 -5.88 -10.38 5.87
C SER A 25 -4.65 -11.07 5.30
N LEU A 26 -3.54 -10.35 5.23
CA LEU A 26 -2.30 -10.86 4.69
C LEU A 26 -1.63 -11.83 5.68
N LYS A 27 -1.26 -13.00 5.19
CA LYS A 27 -0.43 -13.96 5.94
C LYS A 27 0.94 -13.35 6.21
N PRO A 28 1.62 -13.72 7.31
CA PRO A 28 2.92 -13.19 7.66
C PRO A 28 4.01 -13.60 6.66
N PHE A 29 5.01 -12.73 6.52
CA PHE A 29 6.28 -13.02 5.85
C PHE A 29 7.40 -12.25 6.55
N LYS A 30 8.25 -12.98 7.28
CA LYS A 30 9.43 -12.46 8.02
C LYS A 30 9.09 -11.26 8.95
N ASP A 31 7.92 -11.25 9.57
CA ASP A 31 7.39 -10.09 10.31
C ASP A 31 8.33 -9.62 11.41
N ASP A 32 8.92 -10.56 12.18
CA ASP A 32 9.83 -10.24 13.30
C ASP A 32 11.07 -9.46 12.83
N LEU A 33 11.56 -9.73 11.61
CA LEU A 33 12.69 -9.01 11.01
C LEU A 33 12.34 -7.60 10.56
N PHE A 34 11.06 -7.32 10.30
CA PHE A 34 10.58 -6.04 9.79
C PHE A 34 9.72 -5.26 10.80
N ALA A 35 9.56 -5.78 12.01
CA ALA A 35 8.89 -5.08 13.08
C ALA A 35 9.54 -3.72 13.34
N TYR A 36 8.72 -2.75 13.75
CA TYR A 36 9.26 -1.47 14.17
C TYR A 36 10.12 -1.62 15.42
N PRO A 37 11.17 -0.79 15.57
CA PRO A 37 11.82 -0.58 16.86
C PRO A 37 10.82 -0.09 17.92
N ALA A 38 11.31 0.18 19.13
CA ALA A 38 10.48 0.64 20.22
C ALA A 38 9.63 1.88 19.84
N THR A 39 8.41 1.93 20.33
CA THR A 39 7.53 3.09 20.21
C THR A 39 7.91 4.09 21.32
N LEU A 40 8.24 5.33 20.93
CA LEU A 40 8.53 6.43 21.86
C LEU A 40 7.25 7.11 22.37
N SER A 41 6.29 7.31 21.46
CA SER A 41 4.97 7.84 21.82
C SER A 41 3.88 7.35 20.88
N SER A 42 2.64 7.36 21.37
CA SER A 42 1.47 7.00 20.59
C SER A 42 0.30 7.88 21.01
N GLU A 43 -0.31 8.57 20.06
CA GLU A 43 -1.41 9.50 20.25
C GLU A 43 -2.63 9.10 19.41
N ASN A 44 -3.79 9.66 19.74
CA ASN A 44 -5.05 9.46 18.99
C ASN A 44 -5.38 7.97 18.75
N ASN A 45 -5.29 7.15 19.80
CA ASN A 45 -5.53 5.70 19.73
C ASN A 45 -4.64 4.99 18.70
N GLY A 46 -3.37 5.37 18.62
CA GLY A 46 -2.41 4.78 17.69
C GLY A 46 -2.45 5.35 16.27
N ALA A 47 -3.21 6.42 16.04
CA ALA A 47 -3.24 7.08 14.74
C ALA A 47 -1.97 7.91 14.46
N HIS A 48 -1.30 8.41 15.48
CA HIS A 48 0.03 9.02 15.38
C HIS A 48 1.00 8.26 16.28
N THR A 49 2.08 7.76 15.71
CA THR A 49 3.08 6.96 16.43
C THR A 49 4.48 7.46 16.11
N VAL A 50 5.32 7.62 17.12
CA VAL A 50 6.74 7.95 16.99
C VAL A 50 7.56 6.70 17.30
N ILE A 51 8.41 6.29 16.36
CA ILE A 51 9.26 5.11 16.44
C ILE A 51 10.70 5.52 16.75
N ASP A 52 11.35 4.84 17.70
CA ASP A 52 12.78 5.01 18.03
C ASP A 52 13.67 4.48 16.88
N TYR A 53 13.61 5.15 15.73
CA TYR A 53 14.53 4.84 14.64
C TYR A 53 15.86 5.55 14.85
N ARG A 54 16.96 4.82 14.64
CA ARG A 54 18.34 5.36 14.66
C ARG A 54 19.09 4.84 13.45
N GLU A 55 19.51 5.74 12.57
CA GLU A 55 20.04 5.38 11.26
C GLU A 55 21.18 4.35 11.33
N LEU A 56 22.20 4.58 12.15
CA LEU A 56 23.33 3.66 12.25
C LEU A 56 22.91 2.29 12.80
N ARG A 57 22.08 2.25 13.85
CA ARG A 57 21.61 0.99 14.43
C ARG A 57 20.76 0.21 13.43
N ASP A 58 19.76 0.85 12.83
CA ASP A 58 18.72 0.16 12.08
C ASP A 58 19.12 -0.11 10.62
N ILE A 59 20.06 0.69 10.05
CA ILE A 59 20.70 0.34 8.79
C ILE A 59 21.63 -0.83 8.99
N ASN A 60 22.54 -0.77 9.96
CA ASN A 60 23.52 -1.84 10.20
C ASN A 60 22.86 -3.16 10.62
N ALA A 61 21.67 -3.12 11.25
CA ALA A 61 20.91 -4.31 11.57
C ALA A 61 20.37 -5.04 10.32
N ARG A 62 20.07 -4.30 9.25
CA ARG A 62 19.45 -4.85 8.04
C ARG A 62 20.39 -4.96 6.86
N ASP A 63 21.38 -4.09 6.76
CA ASP A 63 22.25 -3.95 5.59
C ASP A 63 23.71 -4.25 5.91
N GLU A 64 24.39 -4.81 4.93
CA GLU A 64 25.85 -4.78 4.83
C GLU A 64 26.29 -3.33 4.54
N VAL A 65 27.24 -2.82 5.33
CA VAL A 65 27.73 -1.44 5.24
C VAL A 65 29.18 -1.50 4.76
N PRO A 66 29.61 -0.65 3.82
CA PRO A 66 28.95 0.57 3.33
C PRO A 66 27.96 0.38 2.16
N GLU A 67 27.82 -0.80 1.59
CA GLU A 67 27.07 -1.08 0.35
C GLU A 67 25.55 -0.82 0.48
N ARG A 68 25.04 -0.73 1.70
CA ARG A 68 23.58 -0.60 2.02
C ARG A 68 22.75 -1.67 1.30
N ARG A 69 23.25 -2.89 1.34
CA ARG A 69 22.66 -4.06 0.73
C ARG A 69 22.11 -4.98 1.82
N ALA A 70 20.83 -5.27 1.80
CA ALA A 70 20.17 -6.07 2.83
C ALA A 70 20.83 -7.44 3.01
N HIS A 71 21.05 -7.83 4.26
CA HIS A 71 21.54 -9.16 4.61
C HIS A 71 20.60 -10.25 4.09
N ALA A 72 21.15 -11.42 3.76
CA ALA A 72 20.41 -12.55 3.16
C ALA A 72 19.17 -12.98 3.97
N GLN A 73 19.21 -12.86 5.29
CA GLN A 73 18.06 -13.21 6.15
C GLN A 73 16.79 -12.37 5.88
N TYR A 74 16.95 -11.13 5.40
CA TYR A 74 15.83 -10.23 5.07
C TYR A 74 15.23 -10.50 3.69
N VAL A 75 15.91 -11.25 2.84
CA VAL A 75 15.57 -11.40 1.42
C VAL A 75 15.19 -12.85 1.10
N ASP A 76 14.17 -13.03 0.28
CA ASP A 76 13.85 -14.29 -0.40
C ASP A 76 13.67 -14.01 -1.89
N ILE A 77 14.68 -14.39 -2.68
CA ILE A 77 14.71 -14.16 -4.13
C ILE A 77 13.88 -15.17 -4.93
N SER A 78 13.32 -16.19 -4.28
CA SER A 78 12.46 -17.17 -4.96
C SER A 78 11.25 -16.51 -5.62
N VAL A 79 10.80 -15.37 -5.10
CA VAL A 79 9.72 -14.54 -5.66
C VAL A 79 9.99 -14.03 -7.08
N ARG A 80 11.26 -13.98 -7.51
CA ARG A 80 11.63 -13.59 -8.87
C ARG A 80 11.00 -14.50 -9.94
N LYS A 81 10.68 -15.75 -9.61
CA LYS A 81 9.98 -16.70 -10.50
C LYS A 81 8.57 -16.21 -10.87
N MET A 82 7.98 -15.32 -10.05
CA MET A 82 6.66 -14.72 -10.29
C MET A 82 6.76 -13.27 -10.79
N GLN A 83 7.96 -12.81 -11.14
CA GLN A 83 8.22 -11.44 -11.58
C GLN A 83 8.30 -11.38 -13.11
N GLN A 84 7.59 -10.42 -13.70
CA GLN A 84 7.55 -10.18 -15.14
C GLN A 84 7.83 -8.70 -15.43
N ASP A 85 8.71 -8.40 -16.40
CA ASP A 85 8.91 -7.03 -16.92
C ASP A 85 8.04 -6.88 -18.18
N LEU A 86 7.00 -6.07 -18.10
CA LEU A 86 5.92 -5.97 -19.05
C LEU A 86 5.81 -4.57 -19.64
N SER A 87 5.12 -4.46 -20.77
CA SER A 87 4.75 -3.20 -21.40
C SER A 87 3.27 -3.24 -21.79
N LEU A 88 2.50 -2.30 -21.24
CA LEU A 88 1.08 -2.12 -21.54
C LEU A 88 0.91 -0.95 -22.50
N LYS A 89 0.30 -1.20 -23.67
CA LYS A 89 -0.10 -0.14 -24.61
C LYS A 89 -1.46 0.40 -24.22
N THR A 90 -1.56 1.72 -24.08
CA THR A 90 -2.79 2.44 -23.71
C THR A 90 -2.89 3.73 -24.52
N ASP A 91 -4.02 4.41 -24.46
CA ASP A 91 -4.20 5.74 -25.04
C ASP A 91 -3.31 6.80 -24.37
N ALA A 92 -2.89 6.57 -23.11
CA ALA A 92 -1.90 7.41 -22.42
C ALA A 92 -0.44 7.06 -22.79
N GLY A 93 -0.22 6.18 -23.75
CA GLY A 93 1.09 5.74 -24.21
C GLY A 93 1.46 4.32 -23.73
N SER A 94 2.71 3.96 -23.96
CA SER A 94 3.25 2.65 -23.53
C SER A 94 3.81 2.73 -22.11
N ILE A 95 3.31 1.88 -21.20
CA ILE A 95 3.67 1.87 -19.79
C ILE A 95 4.50 0.62 -19.49
N ARG A 96 5.81 0.82 -19.30
CA ARG A 96 6.68 -0.26 -18.85
C ARG A 96 6.50 -0.44 -17.34
N HIS A 97 6.33 -1.66 -16.90
CA HIS A 97 6.15 -1.96 -15.48
C HIS A 97 6.63 -3.36 -15.13
N VAL A 98 6.96 -3.56 -13.88
CA VAL A 98 7.21 -4.89 -13.34
C VAL A 98 5.99 -5.33 -12.55
N ALA A 99 5.50 -6.53 -12.87
CA ALA A 99 4.42 -7.21 -12.16
C ALA A 99 4.99 -8.41 -11.39
N VAL A 100 4.59 -8.58 -10.13
CA VAL A 100 5.01 -9.70 -9.28
C VAL A 100 3.78 -10.33 -8.64
N GLY A 101 3.56 -11.60 -8.88
CA GLY A 101 2.42 -12.35 -8.33
C GLY A 101 1.32 -12.61 -9.36
N ARG A 102 0.08 -12.49 -8.94
CA ARG A 102 -1.09 -12.92 -9.73
C ARG A 102 -1.63 -11.77 -10.57
N THR A 103 -1.41 -11.81 -11.88
CA THR A 103 -1.87 -10.76 -12.82
C THR A 103 -3.36 -10.82 -13.15
N GLN A 104 -4.05 -11.95 -12.85
CA GLN A 104 -5.48 -12.14 -13.04
C GLN A 104 -6.10 -12.78 -11.79
N GLY A 105 -7.26 -12.30 -11.38
CA GLY A 105 -7.96 -12.80 -10.19
C GLY A 105 -7.18 -12.55 -8.90
N ALA A 106 -6.42 -11.45 -8.81
CA ALA A 106 -5.76 -11.05 -7.58
C ALA A 106 -6.79 -10.64 -6.52
N ALA A 107 -6.51 -10.97 -5.26
CA ALA A 107 -7.32 -10.51 -4.13
C ALA A 107 -6.95 -9.11 -3.67
N ILE A 108 -5.70 -8.72 -3.89
CA ILE A 108 -5.12 -7.42 -3.52
C ILE A 108 -4.11 -6.99 -4.59
N ILE A 109 -4.12 -5.72 -4.93
CA ILE A 109 -3.16 -5.09 -5.84
C ILE A 109 -2.47 -3.97 -5.08
N VAL A 110 -1.14 -3.98 -5.07
CA VAL A 110 -0.33 -2.90 -4.48
C VAL A 110 0.57 -2.33 -5.56
N LEU A 111 0.46 -1.01 -5.79
CA LEU A 111 1.37 -0.27 -6.67
C LEU A 111 2.38 0.50 -5.84
N TYR A 112 3.62 0.56 -6.30
CA TYR A 112 4.62 1.50 -5.79
C TYR A 112 5.00 2.51 -6.88
N LEU A 113 4.79 3.79 -6.61
CA LEU A 113 5.16 4.90 -7.47
C LEU A 113 6.43 5.56 -6.93
N HIS A 114 7.51 5.47 -7.70
CA HIS A 114 8.82 5.97 -7.31
C HIS A 114 8.90 7.50 -7.26
N GLY A 115 9.92 8.04 -6.60
CA GLY A 115 10.23 9.46 -6.59
C GLY A 115 11.06 9.91 -7.80
N GLN A 116 11.49 11.17 -7.78
CA GLN A 116 12.34 11.76 -8.82
C GLN A 116 13.63 10.95 -9.00
N GLY A 117 14.01 10.72 -10.24
CA GLY A 117 15.19 9.92 -10.61
C GLY A 117 15.05 8.41 -10.41
N GLY A 118 13.89 7.94 -9.90
CA GLY A 118 13.59 6.52 -9.80
C GLY A 118 13.10 5.91 -11.10
N SER A 119 12.77 4.63 -11.04
CA SER A 119 12.16 3.87 -12.13
C SER A 119 11.45 2.63 -11.59
N ARG A 120 10.74 1.90 -12.47
CA ARG A 120 10.14 0.60 -12.12
C ARG A 120 11.12 -0.39 -11.47
N LYS A 121 12.41 -0.26 -11.76
CA LYS A 121 13.45 -1.13 -11.19
C LYS A 121 13.69 -0.88 -9.70
N GLN A 122 13.53 0.36 -9.23
CA GLN A 122 13.70 0.70 -7.81
C GLN A 122 12.73 -0.09 -6.93
N GLY A 123 11.44 -0.09 -7.28
CA GLY A 123 10.40 -0.76 -6.48
C GLY A 123 10.47 -2.29 -6.48
N VAL A 124 11.36 -2.89 -7.27
CA VAL A 124 11.53 -4.35 -7.31
C VAL A 124 12.93 -4.82 -6.94
N ASP A 125 13.81 -3.91 -6.57
CA ASP A 125 15.14 -4.28 -6.08
C ASP A 125 15.03 -5.04 -4.76
N ASP A 126 15.65 -6.22 -4.71
CA ASP A 126 15.52 -7.12 -3.57
C ASP A 126 16.34 -6.69 -2.36
N PHE A 127 17.39 -5.90 -2.57
CA PHE A 127 18.42 -5.67 -1.55
C PHE A 127 18.48 -4.23 -1.07
N THR A 128 17.98 -3.27 -1.84
CA THR A 128 17.93 -1.87 -1.40
C THR A 128 16.84 -1.63 -0.37
N PHE A 129 16.90 -0.51 0.32
CA PHE A 129 15.95 -0.14 1.39
C PHE A 129 15.74 -1.25 2.43
N GLY A 130 16.85 -1.91 2.84
CA GLY A 130 16.80 -2.97 3.86
C GLY A 130 15.94 -4.17 3.47
N GLY A 131 15.84 -4.49 2.18
CA GLY A 131 15.04 -5.60 1.65
C GLY A 131 13.53 -5.37 1.66
N ASN A 132 13.07 -4.13 1.92
CA ASN A 132 11.64 -3.89 2.13
C ASN A 132 10.81 -4.01 0.84
N PHE A 133 11.39 -3.80 -0.35
CA PHE A 133 10.76 -4.12 -1.62
C PHE A 133 10.69 -5.65 -1.88
N ASN A 134 11.70 -6.40 -1.46
CA ASN A 134 11.61 -7.87 -1.49
C ASN A 134 10.47 -8.35 -0.59
N ARG A 135 10.30 -7.75 0.60
CA ARG A 135 9.21 -8.10 1.52
C ARG A 135 7.83 -7.91 0.89
N ILE A 136 7.54 -6.73 0.29
CA ILE A 136 6.21 -6.50 -0.31
C ILE A 136 5.94 -7.44 -1.49
N LYS A 137 6.95 -7.75 -2.32
CA LYS A 137 6.81 -8.74 -3.40
C LYS A 137 6.41 -10.11 -2.85
N ASN A 138 7.11 -10.60 -1.83
CA ASN A 138 6.81 -11.89 -1.19
C ASN A 138 5.44 -11.90 -0.49
N LEU A 139 5.06 -10.81 0.17
CA LEU A 139 3.73 -10.67 0.76
C LEU A 139 2.63 -10.79 -0.31
N MET A 140 2.76 -10.10 -1.44
CA MET A 140 1.77 -10.20 -2.51
C MET A 140 1.74 -11.58 -3.14
N ALA A 141 2.88 -12.16 -3.46
CA ALA A 141 2.98 -13.51 -4.02
C ALA A 141 2.34 -14.57 -3.09
N GLY A 142 2.60 -14.48 -1.79
CA GLY A 142 2.09 -15.43 -0.78
C GLY A 142 0.61 -15.24 -0.42
N ASN A 143 -0.03 -14.14 -0.85
CA ASN A 143 -1.41 -13.78 -0.49
C ASN A 143 -2.35 -13.66 -1.70
N SER A 144 -2.09 -14.38 -2.79
CA SER A 144 -2.85 -14.26 -4.05
C SER A 144 -2.97 -12.81 -4.53
N GLY A 145 -1.97 -12.02 -4.27
CA GLY A 145 -1.90 -10.60 -4.62
C GLY A 145 -1.06 -10.34 -5.87
N LEU A 146 -1.09 -9.07 -6.27
CA LEU A 146 -0.28 -8.51 -7.35
C LEU A 146 0.48 -7.29 -6.81
N TYR A 147 1.78 -7.26 -7.02
CA TYR A 147 2.59 -6.07 -6.79
C TYR A 147 3.02 -5.48 -8.14
N LEU A 148 2.90 -4.16 -8.27
CA LEU A 148 3.23 -3.43 -9.49
C LEU A 148 4.23 -2.30 -9.19
N SER A 149 5.25 -2.19 -10.03
CA SER A 149 6.20 -1.07 -10.03
C SER A 149 6.32 -0.53 -11.47
N PRO A 150 5.63 0.56 -11.83
CA PRO A 150 5.66 1.14 -13.16
C PRO A 150 6.75 2.20 -13.36
N ASP A 151 7.12 2.40 -14.63
CA ASP A 151 7.63 3.67 -15.11
C ASP A 151 6.45 4.58 -15.49
N PHE A 152 6.63 5.89 -15.44
CA PHE A 152 5.69 6.90 -15.89
C PHE A 152 6.46 8.13 -16.39
N SER A 153 5.82 8.94 -17.24
CA SER A 153 6.49 10.03 -17.96
C SER A 153 6.85 11.22 -17.09
N ASP A 154 5.97 11.57 -16.15
CA ASP A 154 6.10 12.73 -15.27
C ASP A 154 5.29 12.56 -13.97
N PHE A 155 5.40 13.52 -13.07
CA PHE A 155 4.58 13.58 -11.85
C PHE A 155 3.31 14.45 -12.04
N GLY A 156 2.97 14.77 -13.28
CA GLY A 156 1.85 15.59 -13.71
C GLY A 156 0.66 14.76 -14.19
N ASP A 157 -0.10 15.37 -15.12
CA ASP A 157 -1.34 14.78 -15.63
C ASP A 157 -1.07 13.59 -16.56
N THR A 158 0.04 13.62 -17.34
CA THR A 158 0.41 12.51 -18.23
C THR A 158 0.74 11.25 -17.40
N GLY A 159 1.59 11.39 -16.37
CA GLY A 159 1.91 10.29 -15.48
C GLY A 159 0.67 9.78 -14.73
N ALA A 160 -0.22 10.68 -14.27
CA ALA A 160 -1.47 10.28 -13.63
C ALA A 160 -2.39 9.50 -14.58
N ALA A 161 -2.52 9.92 -15.84
CA ALA A 161 -3.29 9.20 -16.85
C ALA A 161 -2.71 7.80 -17.12
N GLN A 162 -1.38 7.68 -17.21
CA GLN A 162 -0.70 6.40 -17.37
C GLN A 162 -0.98 5.46 -16.18
N ILE A 163 -0.83 5.95 -14.95
CA ILE A 163 -1.10 5.12 -13.77
C ILE A 163 -2.57 4.75 -13.66
N THR A 164 -3.49 5.66 -14.01
CA THR A 164 -4.93 5.38 -14.11
C THR A 164 -5.22 4.25 -15.09
N ALA A 165 -4.63 4.29 -16.28
CA ALA A 165 -4.79 3.23 -17.29
C ALA A 165 -4.21 1.89 -16.82
N LEU A 166 -3.05 1.90 -16.14
CA LEU A 166 -2.44 0.69 -15.59
C LEU A 166 -3.32 0.06 -14.49
N ILE A 167 -3.82 0.87 -13.57
CA ILE A 167 -4.76 0.42 -12.51
C ILE A 167 -6.03 -0.14 -13.14
N GLY A 168 -6.60 0.56 -14.14
CA GLY A 168 -7.80 0.13 -14.86
C GLY A 168 -7.63 -1.25 -15.47
N HIS A 169 -6.52 -1.47 -16.19
CA HIS A 169 -6.20 -2.75 -16.82
C HIS A 169 -6.19 -3.91 -15.80
N TYR A 170 -5.49 -3.76 -14.68
CA TYR A 170 -5.40 -4.84 -13.69
C TYR A 170 -6.66 -4.98 -12.85
N ALA A 171 -7.41 -3.91 -12.64
CA ALA A 171 -8.71 -3.96 -11.98
C ALA A 171 -9.76 -4.73 -12.82
N GLU A 172 -9.72 -4.62 -14.14
CA GLU A 172 -10.55 -5.44 -15.06
C GLU A 172 -10.18 -6.93 -14.99
N GLN A 173 -8.88 -7.24 -14.90
CA GLN A 173 -8.40 -8.61 -14.72
C GLN A 173 -8.69 -9.17 -13.31
N SER A 174 -8.95 -8.31 -12.33
CA SER A 174 -9.17 -8.66 -10.93
C SER A 174 -10.25 -7.77 -10.31
N PRO A 175 -11.53 -7.91 -10.72
CA PRO A 175 -12.60 -6.97 -10.39
C PRO A 175 -12.94 -6.87 -8.90
N ASN A 176 -12.59 -7.88 -8.11
CA ASN A 176 -12.80 -7.91 -6.66
C ASN A 176 -11.53 -7.53 -5.85
N ALA A 177 -10.45 -7.15 -6.52
CA ALA A 177 -9.21 -6.82 -5.85
C ALA A 177 -9.32 -5.52 -5.04
N LYS A 178 -8.78 -5.52 -3.82
CA LYS A 178 -8.52 -4.30 -3.07
C LYS A 178 -7.25 -3.63 -3.59
N ILE A 179 -7.30 -2.33 -3.90
CA ILE A 179 -6.24 -1.60 -4.60
C ILE A 179 -5.61 -0.55 -3.70
N PHE A 180 -4.30 -0.69 -3.47
CA PHE A 180 -3.50 0.23 -2.65
C PHE A 180 -2.38 0.85 -3.47
N VAL A 181 -2.17 2.15 -3.29
CA VAL A 181 -1.11 2.89 -3.99
C VAL A 181 -0.14 3.46 -2.97
N ALA A 182 1.11 3.03 -3.04
CA ALA A 182 2.20 3.53 -2.22
C ALA A 182 3.08 4.48 -3.05
N CYS A 183 3.35 5.65 -2.52
CA CYS A 183 4.06 6.70 -3.22
C CYS A 183 5.28 7.16 -2.42
N GLY A 184 6.47 7.00 -2.99
CA GLY A 184 7.72 7.52 -2.43
C GLY A 184 8.01 8.93 -2.95
N SER A 185 8.39 9.85 -2.06
CA SER A 185 8.89 11.16 -2.44
C SER A 185 7.95 11.91 -3.41
N MET A 186 8.44 12.39 -4.54
CA MET A 186 7.64 13.06 -5.60
C MET A 186 6.53 12.18 -6.18
N GLY A 187 6.59 10.85 -6.04
CA GLY A 187 5.49 9.96 -6.42
C GLY A 187 4.16 10.31 -5.75
N GLY A 188 4.19 10.99 -4.59
CA GLY A 188 2.99 11.47 -3.91
C GLY A 188 2.13 12.43 -4.73
N ALA A 189 2.73 13.18 -5.67
CA ALA A 189 1.95 14.02 -6.58
C ALA A 189 0.96 13.17 -7.40
N LEU A 190 1.37 11.97 -7.83
CA LEU A 190 0.48 11.05 -8.53
C LEU A 190 -0.56 10.44 -7.59
N CYS A 191 -0.18 10.09 -6.33
CA CYS A 191 -1.14 9.61 -5.34
C CYS A 191 -2.29 10.62 -5.14
N TRP A 192 -1.99 11.91 -5.02
CA TRP A 192 -3.01 12.94 -4.84
C TRP A 192 -3.85 13.18 -6.10
N LYS A 193 -3.24 13.11 -7.29
CA LYS A 193 -3.98 13.17 -8.55
C LYS A 193 -4.94 11.98 -8.72
N LEU A 194 -4.51 10.78 -8.38
CA LEU A 194 -5.38 9.59 -8.37
C LEU A 194 -6.52 9.73 -7.36
N ALA A 195 -6.26 10.27 -6.17
CA ALA A 195 -7.28 10.55 -5.17
C ALA A 195 -8.34 11.55 -5.67
N ALA A 196 -7.91 12.55 -6.43
CA ALA A 196 -8.76 13.59 -7.01
C ALA A 196 -9.53 13.14 -8.28
N HIS A 197 -9.06 12.10 -8.97
CA HIS A 197 -9.68 11.59 -10.18
C HIS A 197 -11.01 10.89 -9.86
N ASN A 198 -12.09 11.24 -10.57
CA ASN A 198 -13.44 10.77 -10.26
C ASN A 198 -13.53 9.24 -10.21
N ASP A 199 -13.04 8.55 -11.24
CA ASP A 199 -13.13 7.09 -11.32
C ASP A 199 -12.10 6.40 -10.38
N MET A 200 -10.85 6.90 -10.35
CA MET A 200 -9.80 6.29 -9.53
C MET A 200 -9.99 6.54 -8.03
N GLY A 201 -10.42 7.74 -7.63
CA GLY A 201 -10.82 8.02 -6.26
C GLY A 201 -11.97 7.11 -5.79
N GLY A 202 -12.76 6.61 -6.75
CA GLY A 202 -13.80 5.61 -6.55
C GLY A 202 -13.29 4.15 -6.47
N ARG A 203 -12.09 3.84 -6.95
CA ARG A 203 -11.55 2.47 -7.06
C ARG A 203 -10.45 2.14 -6.06
N ILE A 204 -9.63 3.12 -5.67
CA ILE A 204 -8.53 2.88 -4.73
C ILE A 204 -9.05 2.66 -3.32
N ASP A 205 -8.46 1.71 -2.61
CA ASP A 205 -8.84 1.32 -1.25
C ASP A 205 -7.84 1.81 -0.19
N GLY A 206 -6.77 2.46 -0.59
CA GLY A 206 -5.83 3.09 0.34
C GLY A 206 -4.63 3.75 -0.32
N LEU A 207 -4.09 4.77 0.34
CA LEU A 207 -2.92 5.54 -0.07
C LEU A 207 -1.83 5.48 1.00
N LEU A 208 -0.58 5.20 0.60
CA LEU A 208 0.58 5.22 1.48
C LEU A 208 1.57 6.29 0.99
N LEU A 209 1.80 7.32 1.78
CA LEU A 209 2.72 8.43 1.51
C LEU A 209 4.01 8.18 2.29
N LEU A 210 5.10 7.84 1.61
CA LEU A 210 6.36 7.41 2.20
C LEU A 210 7.46 8.44 1.94
N GLY A 211 7.73 9.32 2.92
CA GLY A 211 8.64 10.45 2.75
C GLY A 211 8.19 11.33 1.58
N SER A 212 6.95 11.76 1.59
CA SER A 212 6.30 12.31 0.41
C SER A 212 5.65 13.67 0.69
N LEU A 213 5.17 14.33 -0.35
CA LEU A 213 4.51 15.63 -0.26
C LEU A 213 3.05 15.50 0.20
N TRP A 214 2.46 16.62 0.62
CA TRP A 214 1.03 16.77 0.94
C TRP A 214 0.32 17.61 -0.12
N ASP A 215 -1.00 17.49 -0.22
CA ASP A 215 -1.82 18.29 -1.13
C ASP A 215 -3.20 18.54 -0.50
N GLU A 216 -3.55 19.80 -0.26
CA GLU A 216 -4.81 20.17 0.36
C GLU A 216 -6.02 19.93 -0.56
N SER A 217 -5.82 19.76 -1.88
CA SER A 217 -6.88 19.39 -2.80
C SER A 217 -7.53 18.06 -2.45
N PHE A 218 -6.82 17.21 -1.67
CA PHE A 218 -7.34 15.97 -1.13
C PHE A 218 -8.69 16.14 -0.40
N PHE A 219 -8.89 17.24 0.31
CA PHE A 219 -10.11 17.48 1.09
C PHE A 219 -11.38 17.60 0.24
N SER A 220 -11.26 17.96 -1.03
CA SER A 220 -12.36 18.01 -1.99
C SER A 220 -12.50 16.75 -2.85
N SER A 221 -11.53 15.82 -2.75
CA SER A 221 -11.40 14.67 -3.62
C SER A 221 -12.49 13.60 -3.40
N PRO A 222 -12.81 12.80 -4.42
CA PRO A 222 -13.64 11.61 -4.28
C PRO A 222 -13.08 10.61 -3.25
N ALA A 223 -11.76 10.43 -3.17
CA ALA A 223 -11.13 9.55 -2.20
C ALA A 223 -11.38 10.02 -0.75
N PHE A 224 -11.31 11.33 -0.48
CA PHE A 224 -11.64 11.86 0.85
C PHE A 224 -13.10 11.63 1.20
N LYS A 225 -14.01 11.90 0.27
CA LYS A 225 -15.46 11.69 0.47
C LYS A 225 -15.79 10.22 0.76
N ARG A 226 -15.12 9.27 0.07
CA ARG A 226 -15.23 7.83 0.32
C ARG A 226 -14.51 7.37 1.59
N ARG A 227 -13.75 8.24 2.26
CA ARG A 227 -12.96 7.90 3.45
C ARG A 227 -11.89 6.84 3.18
N VAL A 228 -11.25 6.91 2.00
CA VAL A 228 -10.13 6.04 1.64
C VAL A 228 -9.02 6.16 2.70
N PRO A 229 -8.57 5.08 3.34
CA PRO A 229 -7.54 5.15 4.36
C PRO A 229 -6.22 5.72 3.82
N VAL A 230 -5.59 6.59 4.61
CA VAL A 230 -4.30 7.21 4.27
C VAL A 230 -3.27 6.92 5.36
N PHE A 231 -2.14 6.36 4.95
CA PHE A 231 -0.98 6.14 5.79
C PHE A 231 0.14 7.13 5.42
N PHE A 232 0.74 7.73 6.43
CA PHE A 232 1.91 8.58 6.31
C PHE A 232 3.09 7.94 7.03
N GLY A 233 4.20 7.72 6.34
CA GLY A 233 5.48 7.39 6.93
C GLY A 233 6.45 8.54 6.69
N GLN A 234 7.05 9.11 7.74
CA GLN A 234 7.92 10.28 7.60
C GLN A 234 9.14 10.20 8.52
N GLY A 235 10.31 10.54 8.00
CA GLY A 235 11.53 10.73 8.78
C GLY A 235 11.53 12.08 9.48
N SER A 236 11.90 12.14 10.77
CA SER A 236 11.91 13.40 11.51
C SER A 236 13.02 14.37 11.07
N LYS A 237 14.03 13.87 10.36
CA LYS A 237 15.11 14.65 9.76
C LYS A 237 15.10 14.61 8.24
N ASP A 238 13.91 14.49 7.63
CA ASP A 238 13.77 14.53 6.18
C ASP A 238 14.12 15.94 5.66
N PRO A 239 15.20 16.10 4.86
CA PRO A 239 15.62 17.40 4.35
C PRO A 239 14.79 17.88 3.14
N VAL A 240 13.95 17.01 2.56
CA VAL A 240 13.16 17.29 1.36
C VAL A 240 11.72 17.69 1.71
N PHE A 241 11.08 16.90 2.56
CA PHE A 241 9.71 17.17 3.02
C PHE A 241 9.70 17.28 4.56
N PRO A 242 9.63 18.50 5.12
CA PRO A 242 9.66 18.71 6.56
C PRO A 242 8.55 17.94 7.28
N VAL A 243 8.92 17.18 8.33
CA VAL A 243 7.97 16.35 9.10
C VAL A 243 6.84 17.17 9.70
N GLU A 244 7.12 18.39 10.15
CA GLU A 244 6.13 19.30 10.75
C GLU A 244 5.00 19.64 9.78
N LYS A 245 5.31 19.77 8.48
CA LYS A 245 4.32 20.03 7.44
C LYS A 245 3.44 18.82 7.17
N GLN A 246 4.05 17.64 7.11
CA GLN A 246 3.30 16.38 6.97
C GLN A 246 2.42 16.09 8.18
N GLU A 247 2.92 16.29 9.39
CA GLU A 247 2.12 16.16 10.61
C GLU A 247 0.97 17.18 10.67
N ALA A 248 1.21 18.42 10.26
CA ALA A 248 0.17 19.45 10.18
C ALA A 248 -0.94 19.03 9.20
N PHE A 249 -0.58 18.48 8.04
CA PHE A 249 -1.55 17.96 7.07
C PHE A 249 -2.33 16.76 7.64
N PHE A 250 -1.66 15.78 8.26
CA PHE A 250 -2.31 14.68 8.96
C PHE A 250 -3.30 15.17 10.02
N ARG A 251 -2.90 16.14 10.86
CA ARG A 251 -3.77 16.74 11.89
C ARG A 251 -4.96 17.47 11.28
N SER A 252 -4.80 18.11 10.12
CA SER A 252 -5.90 18.78 9.41
C SER A 252 -6.93 17.79 8.86
N ILE A 253 -6.52 16.59 8.46
CA ILE A 253 -7.46 15.50 8.09
C ILE A 253 -8.33 15.13 9.29
N LEU A 254 -7.75 14.92 10.46
CA LEU A 254 -8.49 14.58 11.69
C LEU A 254 -9.36 15.74 12.19
N ALA A 255 -8.93 16.99 12.02
CA ALA A 255 -9.72 18.15 12.38
C ALA A 255 -10.99 18.28 11.52
N ARG A 256 -10.89 17.96 10.23
CA ARG A 256 -12.04 17.97 9.29
C ARG A 256 -12.97 16.76 9.50
N SER A 257 -12.41 15.62 9.91
CA SER A 257 -13.16 14.39 10.17
C SER A 257 -12.48 13.57 11.27
N LYS A 258 -12.95 13.71 12.52
CA LYS A 258 -12.34 13.11 13.73
C LYS A 258 -12.10 11.58 13.62
N SER A 259 -12.91 10.87 12.87
CA SER A 259 -12.82 9.42 12.71
C SER A 259 -12.29 9.03 11.32
N TYR A 260 -11.64 9.95 10.61
CA TYR A 260 -11.05 9.62 9.30
C TYR A 260 -10.00 8.51 9.47
N PRO A 261 -10.01 7.46 8.63
CA PRO A 261 -9.03 6.38 8.72
C PRO A 261 -7.66 6.86 8.22
N THR A 262 -6.91 7.52 9.08
CA THR A 262 -5.55 7.96 8.77
C THR A 262 -4.59 7.54 9.87
N ARG A 263 -3.35 7.21 9.49
CA ARG A 263 -2.25 6.91 10.40
C ARG A 263 -1.00 7.66 9.98
N PHE A 264 -0.25 8.09 10.97
CA PHE A 264 1.06 8.72 10.82
C PHE A 264 2.10 7.95 11.63
N VAL A 265 3.18 7.52 10.97
CA VAL A 265 4.34 6.93 11.62
C VAL A 265 5.54 7.85 11.39
N ARG A 266 6.00 8.48 12.46
CA ARG A 266 7.22 9.28 12.49
C ARG A 266 8.40 8.39 12.89
N PHE A 267 9.41 8.33 12.04
CA PHE A 267 10.67 7.67 12.34
C PHE A 267 11.64 8.71 12.91
N GLU A 268 11.90 8.64 14.22
CA GLU A 268 12.76 9.62 14.91
C GLU A 268 14.18 9.51 14.36
N THR A 269 14.85 10.63 14.13
CA THR A 269 16.13 10.77 13.43
C THR A 269 16.18 10.26 11.97
N GLY A 270 15.07 9.71 11.46
CA GLY A 270 15.00 9.17 10.10
C GLY A 270 15.10 10.26 9.04
N THR A 271 15.75 9.93 7.92
CA THR A 271 15.93 10.79 6.75
C THR A 271 14.90 10.48 5.65
N HIS A 272 15.06 11.06 4.45
CA HIS A 272 14.11 10.97 3.35
C HIS A 272 13.77 9.52 2.90
N GLY A 273 14.76 8.63 2.84
CA GLY A 273 14.55 7.22 2.43
C GLY A 273 14.05 6.29 3.55
N THR A 274 14.04 6.76 4.80
CA THR A 274 13.69 5.94 5.96
C THR A 274 12.26 5.36 5.88
N PRO A 275 11.22 6.10 5.49
CA PRO A 275 9.88 5.55 5.40
C PRO A 275 9.74 4.36 4.44
N ILE A 276 10.43 4.40 3.30
CA ILE A 276 10.44 3.27 2.34
C ILE A 276 11.11 2.05 2.97
N ARG A 277 12.24 2.26 3.66
CA ARG A 277 13.01 1.21 4.34
C ARG A 277 12.23 0.57 5.48
N MET A 278 11.52 1.37 6.26
CA MET A 278 11.00 0.95 7.57
C MET A 278 9.52 0.59 7.57
N THR A 279 8.71 1.04 6.61
CA THR A 279 7.27 0.76 6.61
C THR A 279 6.99 -0.74 6.78
N ASP A 280 6.26 -1.09 7.83
CA ASP A 280 5.71 -2.43 7.99
C ASP A 280 4.53 -2.62 7.04
N TRP A 281 4.83 -3.15 5.85
CA TRP A 281 3.84 -3.37 4.79
C TRP A 281 2.64 -4.19 5.27
N ARG A 282 2.89 -5.28 5.98
CA ARG A 282 1.82 -6.19 6.40
C ARG A 282 0.90 -5.54 7.42
N ALA A 283 1.45 -4.96 8.47
CA ALA A 283 0.66 -4.28 9.50
C ALA A 283 -0.13 -3.11 8.90
N THR A 284 0.50 -2.32 8.01
CA THR A 284 -0.13 -1.18 7.35
C THR A 284 -1.27 -1.61 6.42
N LEU A 285 -1.02 -2.59 5.53
CA LEU A 285 -2.03 -3.08 4.59
C LEU A 285 -3.19 -3.78 5.31
N ASN A 286 -2.94 -4.59 6.34
CA ASN A 286 -4.00 -5.21 7.14
C ASN A 286 -4.86 -4.17 7.86
N TRP A 287 -4.24 -3.11 8.40
CA TRP A 287 -5.00 -2.00 8.96
C TRP A 287 -5.86 -1.32 7.88
N MET A 288 -5.29 -1.02 6.71
CA MET A 288 -6.05 -0.43 5.61
C MET A 288 -7.20 -1.32 5.14
N LEU A 289 -6.97 -2.62 4.97
CA LEU A 289 -8.00 -3.60 4.61
C LEU A 289 -9.16 -3.61 5.61
N SER A 290 -8.88 -3.38 6.91
CA SER A 290 -9.93 -3.27 7.95
C SER A 290 -10.70 -1.95 7.89
N LYS A 291 -10.26 -0.96 7.10
CA LYS A 291 -10.80 0.40 6.98
C LYS A 291 -11.23 0.76 5.57
N ALA A 292 -10.87 -0.06 4.57
CA ALA A 292 -11.23 0.17 3.18
C ALA A 292 -12.75 0.23 3.01
N PRO A 293 -13.25 1.19 2.22
CA PRO A 293 -14.69 1.39 2.00
C PRO A 293 -15.32 0.25 1.21
#